data_b2f186d2f37292cb1819b4a8afd574a8
#
_entry.id   b2f186d2f37292cb1819b4a8afd574a8
#
_cell.length_a   1.000
_cell.length_b   1.000
_cell.length_c   1.000
_cell.angle_alpha   90.00
_cell.angle_beta   90.00
_cell.angle_gamma   90.00
#
_symmetry.space_group_name_H-M   'P 1'
#
loop_
_entity.id
_entity.type
_entity.pdbx_description
1 polymer ?
#
loop_
_entity_poly.entity_id
_entity_poly.type
_entity_poly.pdbx_seq_one_letter_code
_entity_poly.pdbx_strand_id
1 'polypeptide(L)'
;MFTCPDKLACEDSALFNTGYNVAWVKNAKTSQFTPNVPTIFLIHGWDSWATYWETDMRNELMQHYNGNVNVVQVDWRDGANQTYPEAAGNARIVGKQIANIAENLMNDETVALSDIIIVGHSLGAQVAGYVGKEFTKSTGQKIGRIDALDPTALMFPSSNETETPGYDVLLLTKNDADFVQVIHTTGRYGVNLIAVRNPLGHVDFYPNAGAGFLDGYQGGCSGDPSCNHSRSYLYYKRSINSPQCYHAKSDHKETNTMGFHAVKPQKDIEYFLTVSLVNPFSFIPVEDGCGIYTST
;
A
#
# COMPACT_ATOMS: atom_id res chain seq x y z
N MET A 1 -5.18 -2.48 -27.83
CA MET A 1 -3.95 -3.24 -28.04
C MET A 1 -2.81 -2.23 -28.01
N PHE A 2 -2.27 -1.97 -26.83
CA PHE A 2 -1.08 -1.14 -26.69
C PHE A 2 0.09 -1.97 -27.23
N THR A 3 0.34 -1.89 -28.50
CA THR A 3 1.62 -2.34 -29.05
C THR A 3 2.59 -1.21 -28.75
N CYS A 4 3.38 -1.37 -27.72
CA CYS A 4 4.55 -0.54 -27.53
C CYS A 4 5.42 -0.72 -28.77
N PRO A 5 5.62 0.32 -29.58
CA PRO A 5 6.43 0.19 -30.80
C PRO A 5 7.90 -0.10 -30.52
N ASP A 6 8.33 0.08 -29.26
CA ASP A 6 9.65 -0.23 -28.78
C ASP A 6 9.57 -0.73 -27.33
N LYS A 7 10.05 -1.96 -27.06
CA LYS A 7 10.10 -2.53 -25.71
C LYS A 7 10.82 -1.61 -24.70
N LEU A 8 11.79 -0.84 -25.16
CA LEU A 8 12.52 0.16 -24.38
C LEU A 8 11.67 1.39 -24.02
N ALA A 9 10.70 1.78 -24.85
CA ALA A 9 9.87 2.97 -24.61
C ALA A 9 8.78 2.74 -23.54
N CYS A 10 8.33 1.49 -23.33
CA CYS A 10 7.38 1.14 -22.28
C CYS A 10 8.05 0.92 -20.91
N GLU A 11 9.35 0.62 -20.88
CA GLU A 11 10.11 0.48 -19.63
C GLU A 11 10.32 1.82 -18.92
N ASP A 12 10.00 2.97 -19.56
CA ASP A 12 10.44 4.30 -19.14
C ASP A 12 9.31 5.26 -18.70
N SER A 13 8.04 4.84 -18.55
CA SER A 13 6.90 5.77 -18.43
C SER A 13 6.23 5.88 -17.05
N ALA A 14 6.87 5.50 -15.96
CA ALA A 14 6.34 5.79 -14.63
C ALA A 14 6.69 7.25 -14.22
N LEU A 15 5.66 8.00 -13.83
CA LEU A 15 5.78 9.36 -13.30
C LEU A 15 6.00 9.31 -11.78
N PHE A 16 7.04 9.96 -11.30
CA PHE A 16 7.29 10.12 -9.88
C PHE A 16 7.20 11.62 -9.50
N ASN A 17 6.41 11.92 -8.48
CA ASN A 17 6.31 13.25 -7.92
C ASN A 17 7.04 13.29 -6.58
N THR A 18 8.23 13.89 -6.55
CA THR A 18 8.99 14.15 -5.33
C THR A 18 8.62 15.52 -4.82
N GLY A 19 7.61 15.66 -3.99
CA GLY A 19 7.21 16.83 -3.19
C GLY A 19 7.28 18.25 -3.79
N TYR A 20 8.16 18.53 -4.74
CA TYR A 20 8.37 19.85 -5.38
C TYR A 20 8.57 19.81 -6.91
N ASN A 21 8.78 18.63 -7.52
CA ASN A 21 8.91 18.53 -8.97
C ASN A 21 8.26 17.25 -9.48
N VAL A 22 7.35 17.39 -10.44
CA VAL A 22 6.90 16.29 -11.29
C VAL A 22 8.07 15.97 -12.23
N ALA A 23 8.84 14.96 -11.89
CA ALA A 23 9.92 14.51 -12.75
C ALA A 23 9.43 13.25 -13.50
N TRP A 24 9.50 13.29 -14.82
CA TRP A 24 9.47 12.10 -15.65
C TRP A 24 10.75 11.32 -15.37
N VAL A 25 10.64 10.19 -14.67
CA VAL A 25 11.84 9.47 -14.26
C VAL A 25 12.21 8.46 -15.33
N LYS A 26 12.79 8.96 -16.39
CA LYS A 26 13.66 8.15 -17.25
C LYS A 26 15.00 7.81 -16.54
N ASN A 27 15.41 8.65 -15.60
CA ASN A 27 16.61 8.52 -14.80
C ASN A 27 16.41 9.33 -13.52
N ALA A 28 15.74 8.78 -12.49
CA ALA A 28 15.76 9.40 -11.17
C ALA A 28 17.21 9.45 -10.72
N LYS A 29 17.78 10.64 -10.76
CA LYS A 29 19.12 10.83 -10.17
C LYS A 29 18.93 10.80 -8.66
N THR A 30 19.75 10.01 -8.00
CA THR A 30 19.81 9.95 -6.53
C THR A 30 20.01 11.33 -5.90
N SER A 31 20.62 12.29 -6.63
CA SER A 31 20.75 13.70 -6.24
C SER A 31 19.42 14.45 -6.01
N GLN A 32 18.27 13.86 -6.40
CA GLN A 32 16.93 14.43 -6.13
C GLN A 32 16.39 14.03 -4.76
N PHE A 33 17.01 13.06 -4.10
CA PHE A 33 16.61 12.58 -2.79
C PHE A 33 17.47 13.22 -1.70
N THR A 34 16.84 13.55 -0.58
CA THR A 34 17.55 13.96 0.63
C THR A 34 18.19 12.70 1.23
N PRO A 35 19.51 12.69 1.45
CA PRO A 35 20.18 11.52 1.99
C PRO A 35 19.87 11.30 3.48
N ASN A 36 19.97 10.04 3.91
CA ASN A 36 19.82 9.64 5.32
C ASN A 36 18.47 9.99 5.96
N VAL A 37 17.41 10.03 5.16
CA VAL A 37 16.03 10.18 5.63
C VAL A 37 15.16 9.08 5.02
N PRO A 38 14.05 8.69 5.68
CA PRO A 38 13.13 7.70 5.14
C PRO A 38 12.65 8.07 3.74
N THR A 39 12.52 7.06 2.87
CA THR A 39 12.00 7.22 1.51
C THR A 39 10.75 6.37 1.36
N ILE A 40 9.60 7.01 1.13
CA ILE A 40 8.28 6.40 1.12
C ILE A 40 7.66 6.55 -0.26
N PHE A 41 7.37 5.43 -0.92
CA PHE A 41 6.68 5.38 -2.20
C PHE A 41 5.19 5.15 -1.96
N LEU A 42 4.33 5.99 -2.55
CA LEU A 42 2.87 5.88 -2.52
C LEU A 42 2.36 5.45 -3.89
N ILE A 43 1.64 4.32 -3.98
CA ILE A 43 1.28 3.68 -5.25
C ILE A 43 -0.23 3.47 -5.32
N HIS A 44 -0.90 4.15 -6.27
CA HIS A 44 -2.34 4.01 -6.49
C HIS A 44 -2.72 2.68 -7.20
N GLY A 45 -4.02 2.38 -7.21
CA GLY A 45 -4.59 1.19 -7.82
C GLY A 45 -5.04 1.36 -9.27
N TRP A 46 -5.86 0.38 -9.74
CA TRP A 46 -6.47 0.35 -11.05
C TRP A 46 -7.49 1.47 -11.23
N ASP A 47 -7.65 1.96 -12.46
CA ASP A 47 -8.56 3.05 -12.86
C ASP A 47 -8.42 4.27 -11.95
N SER A 48 -7.18 4.59 -11.61
CA SER A 48 -6.83 5.66 -10.69
C SER A 48 -5.62 6.45 -11.21
N TRP A 49 -5.36 7.56 -10.57
CA TRP A 49 -4.16 8.38 -10.79
C TRP A 49 -3.70 8.91 -9.44
N ALA A 50 -2.52 9.51 -9.38
CA ALA A 50 -2.02 10.16 -8.15
C ALA A 50 -3.06 11.19 -7.67
N THR A 51 -3.87 10.79 -6.71
CA THR A 51 -5.10 11.45 -6.28
C THR A 51 -4.94 12.18 -4.96
N TYR A 52 -6.06 12.69 -4.48
CA TYR A 52 -6.12 13.39 -3.20
C TYR A 52 -5.60 12.55 -2.02
N TRP A 53 -5.76 11.21 -2.02
CA TRP A 53 -5.33 10.40 -0.89
C TRP A 53 -3.81 10.30 -0.76
N GLU A 54 -3.06 10.20 -1.88
CA GLU A 54 -1.60 10.21 -1.85
C GLU A 54 -1.09 11.60 -1.47
N THR A 55 -1.73 12.65 -2.00
CA THR A 55 -1.38 14.03 -1.64
C THR A 55 -1.62 14.32 -0.17
N ASP A 56 -2.76 13.89 0.36
CA ASP A 56 -3.08 14.00 1.78
C ASP A 56 -2.12 13.18 2.64
N MET A 57 -1.83 11.93 2.24
CA MET A 57 -0.89 11.06 2.97
C MET A 57 0.52 11.65 2.96
N ARG A 58 0.97 12.19 1.82
CA ARG A 58 2.23 12.93 1.74
C ARG A 58 2.27 14.08 2.75
N ASN A 59 1.21 14.86 2.85
CA ASN A 59 1.15 16.00 3.77
C ASN A 59 1.24 15.54 5.24
N GLU A 60 0.56 14.44 5.61
CA GLU A 60 0.66 13.83 6.94
C GLU A 60 2.09 13.32 7.22
N LEU A 61 2.73 12.67 6.25
CA LEU A 61 4.12 12.20 6.38
C LEU A 61 5.09 13.37 6.51
N MET A 62 4.95 14.42 5.68
CA MET A 62 5.76 15.62 5.78
C MET A 62 5.62 16.30 7.14
N GLN A 63 4.43 16.35 7.70
CA GLN A 63 4.18 16.86 9.04
C GLN A 63 4.84 15.97 10.11
N HIS A 64 4.66 14.65 10.04
CA HIS A 64 5.20 13.67 10.98
C HIS A 64 6.73 13.77 11.09
N TYR A 65 7.39 13.86 9.95
CA TYR A 65 8.86 13.91 9.87
C TYR A 65 9.43 15.34 9.92
N ASN A 66 8.60 16.36 10.12
CA ASN A 66 9.02 17.78 10.05
C ASN A 66 9.80 18.10 8.76
N GLY A 67 9.38 17.56 7.65
CA GLY A 67 10.01 17.72 6.35
C GLY A 67 11.22 16.82 6.07
N ASN A 68 11.69 16.03 7.04
CA ASN A 68 12.85 15.14 6.89
C ASN A 68 12.44 13.77 6.35
N VAL A 69 11.85 13.71 5.18
CA VAL A 69 11.39 12.50 4.50
C VAL A 69 11.35 12.71 3.00
N ASN A 70 11.68 11.70 2.22
CA ASN A 70 11.40 11.65 0.79
C ASN A 70 10.04 10.97 0.59
N VAL A 71 9.07 11.65 -0.01
CA VAL A 71 7.79 11.06 -0.37
C VAL A 71 7.63 11.06 -1.88
N VAL A 72 7.52 9.87 -2.45
CA VAL A 72 7.41 9.65 -3.90
C VAL A 72 5.98 9.22 -4.22
N GLN A 73 5.22 10.08 -4.88
CA GLN A 73 3.91 9.71 -5.43
C GLN A 73 4.11 9.07 -6.80
N VAL A 74 3.77 7.79 -6.92
CA VAL A 74 3.92 7.03 -8.16
C VAL A 74 2.68 7.20 -9.01
N ASP A 75 2.77 7.96 -10.09
CA ASP A 75 1.70 8.11 -11.06
C ASP A 75 1.94 7.18 -12.26
N TRP A 76 1.22 6.09 -12.28
CA TRP A 76 1.27 5.11 -13.35
C TRP A 76 -0.07 4.98 -14.10
N ARG A 77 -0.85 6.12 -14.12
CA ARG A 77 -2.20 6.19 -14.71
C ARG A 77 -2.29 5.59 -16.10
N ASP A 78 -1.30 5.80 -16.95
CA ASP A 78 -1.31 5.28 -18.32
C ASP A 78 -1.30 3.73 -18.33
N GLY A 79 -0.65 3.12 -17.36
CA GLY A 79 -0.67 1.67 -17.17
C GLY A 79 -1.88 1.19 -16.35
N ALA A 80 -2.37 2.00 -15.42
CA ALA A 80 -3.48 1.68 -14.51
C ALA A 80 -4.85 1.79 -15.19
N ASN A 81 -5.04 2.74 -16.12
CA ASN A 81 -6.31 3.03 -16.77
C ASN A 81 -6.52 2.21 -18.06
N GLN A 82 -5.98 1.00 -18.09
CA GLN A 82 -6.21 0.00 -19.13
C GLN A 82 -7.29 -0.99 -18.68
N THR A 83 -7.63 -1.97 -19.54
CA THR A 83 -8.44 -3.10 -19.06
C THR A 83 -7.74 -3.75 -17.86
N TYR A 84 -8.52 -4.32 -16.94
CA TYR A 84 -7.93 -4.86 -15.72
C TYR A 84 -6.81 -5.90 -15.96
N PRO A 85 -6.92 -6.85 -16.92
CA PRO A 85 -5.83 -7.76 -17.26
C PRO A 85 -4.56 -7.05 -17.75
N GLU A 86 -4.70 -5.99 -18.55
CA GLU A 86 -3.56 -5.19 -19.00
C GLU A 86 -2.91 -4.42 -17.86
N ALA A 87 -3.73 -3.80 -16.99
CA ALA A 87 -3.24 -3.10 -15.81
C ALA A 87 -2.51 -4.04 -14.83
N ALA A 88 -3.03 -5.26 -14.62
CA ALA A 88 -2.37 -6.27 -13.79
C ALA A 88 -1.01 -6.70 -14.38
N GLY A 89 -0.90 -6.83 -15.70
CA GLY A 89 0.37 -7.06 -16.38
C GLY A 89 1.35 -5.88 -16.25
N ASN A 90 0.84 -4.64 -16.37
CA ASN A 90 1.63 -3.42 -16.22
C ASN A 90 2.16 -3.22 -14.79
N ALA A 91 1.47 -3.74 -13.77
CA ALA A 91 1.88 -3.67 -12.38
C ALA A 91 3.32 -4.20 -12.17
N ARG A 92 3.70 -5.27 -12.87
CA ARG A 92 5.05 -5.83 -12.82
C ARG A 92 6.10 -4.87 -13.38
N ILE A 93 5.79 -4.19 -14.50
CA ILE A 93 6.72 -3.25 -15.13
C ILE A 93 6.97 -2.07 -14.20
N VAL A 94 5.92 -1.51 -13.61
CA VAL A 94 6.01 -0.41 -12.65
C VAL A 94 6.79 -0.84 -11.40
N GLY A 95 6.52 -2.05 -10.86
CA GLY A 95 7.26 -2.60 -9.73
C GLY A 95 8.75 -2.71 -10.00
N LYS A 96 9.14 -3.20 -11.19
CA LYS A 96 10.54 -3.27 -11.60
C LYS A 96 11.21 -1.89 -11.69
N GLN A 97 10.51 -0.88 -12.20
CA GLN A 97 11.06 0.48 -12.28
C GLN A 97 11.32 1.08 -10.90
N ILE A 98 10.38 0.88 -9.96
CA ILE A 98 10.56 1.33 -8.57
C ILE A 98 11.72 0.57 -7.91
N ALA A 99 11.84 -0.74 -8.14
CA ALA A 99 12.94 -1.55 -7.65
C ALA A 99 14.30 -1.02 -8.13
N ASN A 100 14.41 -0.65 -9.41
CA ASN A 100 15.65 -0.05 -9.96
C ASN A 100 16.01 1.28 -9.25
N ILE A 101 15.00 2.11 -8.89
CA ILE A 101 15.26 3.34 -8.15
C ILE A 101 15.75 3.02 -6.74
N ALA A 102 15.10 2.10 -6.05
CA ALA A 102 15.51 1.66 -4.72
C ALA A 102 16.95 1.09 -4.73
N GLU A 103 17.30 0.34 -5.77
CA GLU A 103 18.67 -0.19 -5.97
C GLU A 103 19.69 0.95 -6.18
N ASN A 104 19.36 1.96 -6.98
CA ASN A 104 20.23 3.12 -7.16
C ASN A 104 20.41 3.90 -5.85
N LEU A 105 19.34 4.10 -5.07
CA LEU A 105 19.41 4.77 -3.77
C LEU A 105 20.29 4.00 -2.78
N MET A 106 20.22 2.67 -2.80
CA MET A 106 21.07 1.81 -1.99
C MET A 106 22.53 1.90 -2.44
N ASN A 107 22.80 1.76 -3.74
CA ASN A 107 24.17 1.73 -4.30
C ASN A 107 24.90 3.06 -4.10
N ASP A 108 24.18 4.17 -4.15
CA ASP A 108 24.72 5.51 -3.90
C ASP A 108 24.78 5.85 -2.40
N GLU A 109 24.47 4.90 -1.52
CA GLU A 109 24.40 5.07 -0.06
C GLU A 109 23.51 6.24 0.38
N THR A 110 22.52 6.61 -0.47
CA THR A 110 21.65 7.75 -0.22
C THR A 110 20.63 7.42 0.88
N VAL A 111 20.09 6.19 0.90
CA VAL A 111 19.08 5.74 1.85
C VAL A 111 19.39 4.33 2.32
N ALA A 112 19.26 4.07 3.62
CA ALA A 112 19.37 2.72 4.15
C ALA A 112 18.17 1.86 3.71
N LEU A 113 18.38 0.57 3.44
CA LEU A 113 17.29 -0.33 3.01
C LEU A 113 16.14 -0.39 4.00
N SER A 114 16.45 -0.34 5.32
CA SER A 114 15.46 -0.30 6.39
C SER A 114 14.52 0.91 6.32
N ASP A 115 14.96 1.98 5.67
CA ASP A 115 14.26 3.26 5.56
C ASP A 115 13.49 3.39 4.23
N ILE A 116 13.51 2.36 3.37
CA ILE A 116 12.69 2.28 2.16
C ILE A 116 11.36 1.62 2.51
N ILE A 117 10.28 2.38 2.35
CA ILE A 117 8.90 1.97 2.64
C ILE A 117 8.07 2.09 1.37
N ILE A 118 7.36 1.02 1.01
CA ILE A 118 6.45 1.02 -0.14
C ILE A 118 5.02 0.89 0.38
N VAL A 119 4.19 1.87 0.11
CA VAL A 119 2.76 1.90 0.49
C VAL A 119 1.93 1.78 -0.79
N GLY A 120 1.19 0.69 -0.94
CA GLY A 120 0.38 0.44 -2.13
C GLY A 120 -1.08 0.15 -1.79
N HIS A 121 -2.02 0.75 -2.55
CA HIS A 121 -3.45 0.50 -2.41
C HIS A 121 -3.97 -0.36 -3.57
N SER A 122 -4.81 -1.36 -3.26
CA SER A 122 -5.49 -2.17 -4.29
C SER A 122 -4.48 -2.88 -5.22
N LEU A 123 -4.55 -2.61 -6.53
CA LEU A 123 -3.55 -3.10 -7.49
C LEU A 123 -2.16 -2.51 -7.23
N GLY A 124 -2.06 -1.30 -6.65
CA GLY A 124 -0.81 -0.72 -6.19
C GLY A 124 -0.13 -1.52 -5.07
N ALA A 125 -0.88 -2.28 -4.27
CA ALA A 125 -0.31 -3.21 -3.29
C ALA A 125 0.37 -4.40 -3.97
N GLN A 126 -0.16 -4.86 -5.11
CA GLN A 126 0.51 -5.89 -5.92
C GLN A 126 1.75 -5.33 -6.62
N VAL A 127 1.70 -4.05 -7.08
CA VAL A 127 2.91 -3.34 -7.55
C VAL A 127 3.98 -3.34 -6.46
N ALA A 128 3.64 -3.03 -5.21
CA ALA A 128 4.58 -3.08 -4.08
C ALA A 128 5.21 -4.47 -3.89
N GLY A 129 4.43 -5.54 -4.06
CA GLY A 129 4.94 -6.92 -4.07
C GLY A 129 5.96 -7.16 -5.19
N TYR A 130 5.68 -6.65 -6.40
CA TYR A 130 6.64 -6.73 -7.50
C TYR A 130 7.92 -5.92 -7.24
N VAL A 131 7.83 -4.76 -6.58
CA VAL A 131 9.02 -4.02 -6.14
C VAL A 131 9.92 -4.93 -5.30
N GLY A 132 9.37 -5.59 -4.29
CA GLY A 132 10.13 -6.47 -3.40
C GLY A 132 10.74 -7.66 -4.14
N LYS A 133 9.97 -8.32 -5.01
CA LYS A 133 10.43 -9.47 -5.81
C LYS A 133 11.58 -9.09 -6.76
N GLU A 134 11.41 -8.02 -7.53
CA GLU A 134 12.41 -7.59 -8.50
C GLU A 134 13.66 -7.05 -7.79
N PHE A 135 13.50 -6.32 -6.68
CA PHE A 135 14.62 -5.85 -5.86
C PHE A 135 15.42 -7.02 -5.27
N THR A 136 14.74 -8.01 -4.68
CA THR A 136 15.42 -9.20 -4.13
C THR A 136 16.14 -9.99 -5.22
N LYS A 137 15.52 -10.10 -6.40
CA LYS A 137 16.09 -10.80 -7.55
C LYS A 137 17.37 -10.13 -8.07
N SER A 138 17.43 -8.80 -8.08
CA SER A 138 18.62 -8.07 -8.58
C SER A 138 19.74 -7.96 -7.56
N THR A 139 19.40 -7.75 -6.28
CA THR A 139 20.39 -7.42 -5.23
C THR A 139 20.68 -8.56 -4.26
N GLY A 140 19.82 -9.57 -4.18
CA GLY A 140 19.85 -10.60 -3.14
C GLY A 140 19.42 -10.10 -1.75
N GLN A 141 18.98 -8.85 -1.62
CA GLN A 141 18.56 -8.22 -0.36
C GLN A 141 17.07 -7.86 -0.40
N LYS A 142 16.49 -7.58 0.76
CA LYS A 142 15.10 -7.12 0.87
C LYS A 142 15.04 -5.63 1.16
N ILE A 143 14.02 -4.96 0.65
CA ILE A 143 13.63 -3.62 1.10
C ILE A 143 13.07 -3.68 2.52
N GLY A 144 13.09 -2.56 3.24
CA GLY A 144 12.70 -2.51 4.65
C GLY A 144 11.24 -2.87 4.89
N ARG A 145 10.30 -2.22 4.17
CA ARG A 145 8.87 -2.36 4.50
C ARG A 145 7.95 -2.23 3.30
N ILE A 146 6.90 -3.06 3.30
CA ILE A 146 5.72 -2.92 2.45
C ILE A 146 4.48 -2.78 3.33
N ASP A 147 3.68 -1.74 3.08
CA ASP A 147 2.34 -1.56 3.64
C ASP A 147 1.30 -1.72 2.54
N ALA A 148 0.62 -2.85 2.54
CA ALA A 148 -0.37 -3.23 1.54
C ALA A 148 -1.78 -2.88 2.03
N LEU A 149 -2.42 -1.94 1.35
CA LEU A 149 -3.70 -1.39 1.72
C LEU A 149 -4.80 -2.02 0.86
N ASP A 150 -5.48 -3.01 1.43
CA ASP A 150 -6.55 -3.81 0.82
C ASP A 150 -6.17 -4.36 -0.57
N PRO A 151 -5.13 -5.22 -0.65
CA PRO A 151 -4.58 -5.70 -1.91
C PRO A 151 -5.63 -6.42 -2.74
N THR A 152 -5.70 -6.11 -4.04
CA THR A 152 -6.67 -6.73 -4.96
C THR A 152 -6.45 -8.24 -5.12
N ALA A 153 -7.57 -8.99 -5.21
CA ALA A 153 -7.58 -10.43 -5.48
C ALA A 153 -7.78 -10.76 -6.97
N LEU A 154 -8.34 -9.83 -7.74
CA LEU A 154 -8.66 -10.07 -9.14
C LEU A 154 -7.41 -10.47 -9.93
N MET A 155 -7.47 -11.61 -10.62
CA MET A 155 -6.39 -12.21 -11.42
C MET A 155 -5.14 -12.61 -10.63
N PHE A 156 -5.10 -12.40 -9.32
CA PHE A 156 -4.01 -12.87 -8.48
C PHE A 156 -4.42 -14.17 -7.79
N PRO A 157 -3.54 -15.18 -7.73
CA PRO A 157 -3.87 -16.47 -7.16
C PRO A 157 -4.24 -16.34 -5.68
N SER A 158 -5.25 -17.09 -5.22
CA SER A 158 -5.76 -17.02 -3.85
C SER A 158 -4.95 -17.82 -2.83
N SER A 159 -3.96 -18.58 -3.27
CA SER A 159 -3.12 -19.46 -2.45
C SER A 159 -1.75 -19.65 -3.10
N ASN A 160 -0.85 -20.39 -2.45
CA ASN A 160 0.53 -20.69 -2.82
C ASN A 160 0.80 -21.21 -4.26
N GLU A 161 -0.17 -21.11 -5.14
CA GLU A 161 -0.01 -21.31 -6.57
C GLU A 161 0.83 -20.17 -7.13
N THR A 162 1.97 -20.52 -7.68
CA THR A 162 2.99 -19.59 -8.13
C THR A 162 2.59 -18.81 -9.39
N GLU A 163 1.51 -19.21 -10.08
CA GLU A 163 1.09 -18.58 -11.35
C GLU A 163 -0.42 -18.80 -11.58
N THR A 164 -1.12 -17.77 -12.03
CA THR A 164 -2.45 -17.94 -12.61
C THR A 164 -2.28 -18.48 -14.04
N PRO A 165 -2.85 -19.64 -14.41
CA PRO A 165 -2.68 -20.18 -15.74
C PRO A 165 -3.07 -19.18 -16.82
N GLY A 166 -2.12 -18.83 -17.69
CA GLY A 166 -2.29 -17.89 -18.78
C GLY A 166 -1.94 -16.43 -18.48
N TYR A 167 -1.58 -16.12 -17.20
CA TYR A 167 -1.11 -14.78 -16.78
C TYR A 167 0.07 -14.94 -15.85
N ASP A 168 1.21 -14.33 -16.17
CA ASP A 168 2.41 -14.30 -15.34
C ASP A 168 2.25 -13.22 -14.25
N VAL A 169 1.27 -13.40 -13.36
CA VAL A 169 0.99 -12.51 -12.23
C VAL A 169 1.28 -13.20 -10.89
N LEU A 170 2.04 -12.53 -10.06
CA LEU A 170 2.48 -13.03 -8.76
C LEU A 170 1.86 -12.22 -7.63
N LEU A 171 1.24 -12.90 -6.68
CA LEU A 171 0.67 -12.29 -5.49
C LEU A 171 1.76 -11.70 -4.58
N LEU A 172 1.45 -10.57 -3.93
CA LEU A 172 2.21 -10.05 -2.79
C LEU A 172 2.30 -11.12 -1.68
N THR A 173 3.46 -11.25 -1.08
CA THR A 173 3.72 -12.14 0.05
C THR A 173 4.59 -11.48 1.12
N LYS A 174 4.63 -12.06 2.32
CA LYS A 174 5.54 -11.62 3.41
C LYS A 174 7.03 -11.69 3.04
N ASN A 175 7.38 -12.44 1.99
CA ASN A 175 8.77 -12.58 1.57
C ASN A 175 9.28 -11.39 0.75
N ASP A 176 8.41 -10.48 0.35
CA ASP A 176 8.74 -9.37 -0.56
C ASP A 176 9.41 -8.19 0.13
N ALA A 177 9.43 -8.15 1.47
CA ALA A 177 10.19 -7.17 2.26
C ALA A 177 10.61 -7.77 3.61
N ASP A 178 11.45 -7.05 4.36
CA ASP A 178 11.79 -7.44 5.73
C ASP A 178 10.57 -7.36 6.65
N PHE A 179 9.70 -6.38 6.42
CA PHE A 179 8.42 -6.28 7.09
C PHE A 179 7.30 -6.02 6.08
N VAL A 180 6.28 -6.87 6.06
CA VAL A 180 5.06 -6.71 5.27
C VAL A 180 3.87 -6.63 6.20
N GLN A 181 3.15 -5.52 6.15
CA GLN A 181 1.87 -5.30 6.79
C GLN A 181 0.76 -5.31 5.74
N VAL A 182 -0.40 -5.89 6.08
CA VAL A 182 -1.60 -5.82 5.24
C VAL A 182 -2.78 -5.30 6.05
N ILE A 183 -3.57 -4.41 5.47
CA ILE A 183 -4.82 -3.91 6.05
C ILE A 183 -5.97 -4.34 5.15
N HIS A 184 -6.86 -5.23 5.64
CA HIS A 184 -7.98 -5.78 4.92
C HIS A 184 -9.28 -5.08 5.30
N THR A 185 -9.82 -4.24 4.42
CA THR A 185 -11.03 -3.46 4.71
C THR A 185 -12.28 -3.92 3.96
N THR A 186 -12.16 -4.77 2.94
CA THR A 186 -13.30 -5.36 2.23
C THR A 186 -13.83 -6.64 2.84
N GLY A 187 -13.31 -7.02 4.02
CA GLY A 187 -13.83 -8.07 4.88
C GLY A 187 -13.31 -9.47 4.61
N ARG A 188 -13.34 -10.27 5.69
CA ARG A 188 -12.87 -11.66 5.71
C ARG A 188 -13.84 -12.64 5.03
N TYR A 189 -15.15 -12.36 5.04
CA TYR A 189 -16.21 -13.31 4.66
C TYR A 189 -17.22 -12.81 3.61
N GLY A 190 -17.08 -11.61 3.09
CA GLY A 190 -18.01 -11.06 2.08
C GLY A 190 -17.85 -11.71 0.69
N VAL A 191 -18.86 -11.59 -0.17
CA VAL A 191 -18.88 -12.10 -1.55
C VAL A 191 -18.09 -11.23 -2.55
N ASN A 192 -17.47 -10.15 -2.10
CA ASN A 192 -16.78 -9.22 -2.97
C ASN A 192 -15.35 -9.69 -3.26
N LEU A 193 -15.10 -10.07 -4.50
CA LEU A 193 -13.80 -10.53 -5.01
C LEU A 193 -12.80 -9.40 -5.26
N ILE A 194 -13.05 -8.20 -4.71
CA ILE A 194 -12.20 -7.04 -4.99
C ILE A 194 -10.81 -7.21 -4.37
N ALA A 195 -10.73 -7.65 -3.11
CA ALA A 195 -9.46 -7.77 -2.40
C ALA A 195 -9.21 -9.17 -1.83
N VAL A 196 -7.93 -9.44 -1.57
CA VAL A 196 -7.47 -10.68 -0.93
C VAL A 196 -7.92 -10.71 0.53
N ARG A 197 -8.39 -11.88 0.97
CA ARG A 197 -8.89 -12.11 2.34
C ARG A 197 -7.93 -12.90 3.21
N ASN A 198 -7.13 -13.74 2.57
CA ASN A 198 -6.16 -14.57 3.27
C ASN A 198 -4.99 -13.71 3.76
N PRO A 199 -4.38 -14.07 4.89
CA PRO A 199 -3.17 -13.42 5.36
C PRO A 199 -2.06 -13.48 4.31
N LEU A 200 -1.39 -12.36 4.06
CA LEU A 200 -0.28 -12.22 3.12
C LEU A 200 0.98 -11.69 3.79
N GLY A 201 0.82 -11.00 4.91
CA GLY A 201 1.88 -10.27 5.60
C GLY A 201 2.59 -11.05 6.70
N HIS A 202 3.48 -10.37 7.39
CA HIS A 202 3.93 -10.74 8.73
C HIS A 202 2.89 -10.34 9.77
N VAL A 203 2.13 -9.28 9.46
CA VAL A 203 0.93 -8.85 10.17
C VAL A 203 -0.19 -8.56 9.19
N ASP A 204 -1.36 -9.06 9.51
CA ASP A 204 -2.59 -8.82 8.76
C ASP A 204 -3.64 -8.23 9.71
N PHE A 205 -4.12 -7.03 9.41
CA PHE A 205 -5.11 -6.32 10.19
C PHE A 205 -6.49 -6.40 9.54
N TYR A 206 -7.49 -6.75 10.34
CA TYR A 206 -8.88 -6.87 9.92
C TYR A 206 -9.76 -5.89 10.73
N PRO A 207 -9.79 -4.59 10.36
CA PRO A 207 -10.64 -3.63 11.04
C PRO A 207 -12.13 -3.98 10.84
N ASN A 208 -12.86 -3.97 11.95
CA ASN A 208 -14.30 -4.28 12.02
C ASN A 208 -14.68 -5.71 11.63
N ALA A 209 -13.73 -6.64 11.47
CA ALA A 209 -14.01 -8.05 11.31
C ALA A 209 -14.29 -8.70 12.67
N GLY A 210 -15.28 -9.60 12.72
CA GLY A 210 -15.63 -10.34 13.94
C GLY A 210 -16.53 -9.62 14.93
N ALA A 211 -17.05 -8.43 14.63
CA ALA A 211 -17.98 -7.69 15.49
C ALA A 211 -19.45 -8.19 15.42
N GLY A 212 -19.70 -9.36 14.81
CA GLY A 212 -21.02 -9.97 14.71
C GLY A 212 -22.01 -9.25 13.76
N PHE A 213 -21.59 -8.16 13.16
CA PHE A 213 -22.32 -7.44 12.13
C PHE A 213 -21.52 -7.46 10.83
N LEU A 214 -22.09 -8.15 9.81
CA LEU A 214 -21.70 -8.07 8.40
C LEU A 214 -20.18 -7.87 8.20
N ASP A 215 -19.43 -8.95 8.29
CA ASP A 215 -17.96 -8.97 8.15
C ASP A 215 -17.48 -8.10 6.99
N GLY A 216 -16.69 -7.08 7.31
CA GLY A 216 -16.06 -6.20 6.34
C GLY A 216 -16.79 -4.89 6.05
N TYR A 217 -17.85 -4.57 6.77
CA TYR A 217 -18.48 -3.25 6.65
C TYR A 217 -17.66 -2.21 7.41
N GLN A 218 -17.18 -1.21 6.69
CA GLN A 218 -16.47 -0.10 7.29
C GLN A 218 -17.42 1.05 7.62
N GLY A 219 -17.09 1.79 8.67
CA GLY A 219 -17.92 2.90 9.14
C GLY A 219 -18.22 3.94 8.05
N GLY A 220 -19.50 4.29 7.92
CA GLY A 220 -19.98 5.29 6.96
C GLY A 220 -20.06 4.82 5.50
N CYS A 221 -19.77 3.53 5.20
CA CYS A 221 -19.81 3.02 3.83
C CYS A 221 -21.15 2.43 3.41
N SER A 222 -22.07 2.17 4.34
CA SER A 222 -23.42 1.65 4.05
C SER A 222 -23.43 0.40 3.15
N GLY A 223 -22.36 -0.41 3.21
CA GLY A 223 -22.19 -1.61 2.40
C GLY A 223 -21.61 -1.38 1.00
N ASP A 224 -21.24 -0.17 0.64
CA ASP A 224 -20.55 0.11 -0.63
C ASP A 224 -19.14 -0.50 -0.63
N PRO A 225 -18.85 -1.45 -1.54
CA PRO A 225 -17.56 -2.12 -1.62
C PRO A 225 -16.40 -1.16 -1.93
N SER A 226 -16.62 -0.17 -2.80
CA SER A 226 -15.60 0.81 -3.17
C SER A 226 -15.24 1.71 -2.00
N CYS A 227 -16.25 2.10 -1.22
CA CYS A 227 -16.04 2.84 0.01
C CYS A 227 -15.26 2.00 1.04
N ASN A 228 -15.66 0.73 1.25
CA ASN A 228 -14.93 -0.17 2.15
C ASN A 228 -13.46 -0.33 1.72
N HIS A 229 -13.23 -0.53 0.43
CA HIS A 229 -11.91 -0.65 -0.17
C HIS A 229 -11.04 0.58 0.10
N SER A 230 -11.62 1.76 -0.02
CA SER A 230 -10.94 3.04 0.22
C SER A 230 -10.61 3.29 1.70
N ARG A 231 -11.28 2.62 2.65
CA ARG A 231 -11.00 2.79 4.08
C ARG A 231 -9.59 2.39 4.47
N SER A 232 -8.96 1.48 3.76
CA SER A 232 -7.59 1.03 4.04
C SER A 232 -6.59 2.18 4.03
N TYR A 233 -6.59 3.01 2.98
CA TYR A 233 -5.69 4.16 2.90
C TYR A 233 -6.10 5.30 3.85
N LEU A 234 -7.41 5.47 4.13
CA LEU A 234 -7.86 6.47 5.09
C LEU A 234 -7.40 6.13 6.52
N TYR A 235 -7.52 4.86 6.92
CA TYR A 235 -7.02 4.41 8.23
C TYR A 235 -5.50 4.55 8.31
N TYR A 236 -4.78 4.09 7.28
CA TYR A 236 -3.33 4.21 7.25
C TYR A 236 -2.88 5.66 7.35
N LYS A 237 -3.43 6.57 6.52
CA LYS A 237 -3.14 8.00 6.56
C LYS A 237 -3.31 8.56 7.97
N ARG A 238 -4.45 8.28 8.60
CA ARG A 238 -4.73 8.79 9.93
C ARG A 238 -3.83 8.21 11.01
N SER A 239 -3.41 6.95 10.88
CA SER A 239 -2.53 6.31 11.86
C SER A 239 -1.16 6.97 11.96
N ILE A 240 -0.74 7.76 10.97
CA ILE A 240 0.56 8.45 10.96
C ILE A 240 0.67 9.37 12.17
N ASN A 241 -0.34 10.20 12.41
CA ASN A 241 -0.33 11.22 13.50
C ASN A 241 -1.33 10.91 14.63
N SER A 242 -2.07 9.78 14.56
CA SER A 242 -3.04 9.36 15.58
C SER A 242 -2.99 7.85 15.83
N PRO A 243 -1.84 7.29 16.23
CA PRO A 243 -1.67 5.83 16.38
C PRO A 243 -2.56 5.24 17.47
N GLN A 244 -2.91 6.01 18.50
CA GLN A 244 -3.76 5.58 19.61
C GLN A 244 -5.15 5.09 19.17
N CYS A 245 -5.60 5.49 17.97
CA CYS A 245 -6.91 5.11 17.44
C CYS A 245 -6.93 3.71 16.79
N TYR A 246 -5.79 3.05 16.68
CA TYR A 246 -5.62 1.83 15.87
C TYR A 246 -5.00 0.67 16.64
N HIS A 247 -5.17 0.65 17.97
CA HIS A 247 -4.74 -0.49 18.77
C HIS A 247 -5.53 -1.74 18.42
N ALA A 248 -4.83 -2.80 18.06
CA ALA A 248 -5.36 -4.08 17.64
C ALA A 248 -4.91 -5.21 18.55
N LYS A 249 -5.70 -6.28 18.63
CA LYS A 249 -5.38 -7.48 19.41
C LYS A 249 -5.50 -8.71 18.54
N SER A 250 -4.61 -9.67 18.73
CA SER A 250 -4.72 -11.01 18.15
C SER A 250 -5.58 -11.92 19.03
N ASP A 251 -5.97 -13.07 18.48
CA ASP A 251 -6.62 -14.15 19.25
C ASP A 251 -5.76 -14.65 20.42
N HIS A 252 -4.45 -14.50 20.33
CA HIS A 252 -3.47 -14.83 21.37
C HIS A 252 -3.22 -13.70 22.35
N LYS A 253 -4.02 -12.63 22.32
CA LYS A 253 -3.92 -11.43 23.18
C LYS A 253 -2.66 -10.59 22.97
N GLU A 254 -1.90 -10.85 21.92
CA GLU A 254 -0.81 -9.96 21.54
C GLU A 254 -1.40 -8.64 21.01
N THR A 255 -0.70 -7.55 21.24
CA THR A 255 -1.13 -6.21 20.82
C THR A 255 -0.20 -5.63 19.76
N ASN A 256 -0.78 -4.92 18.81
CA ASN A 256 -0.05 -4.17 17.79
C ASN A 256 -0.84 -2.90 17.45
N THR A 257 -0.25 -2.00 16.68
CA THR A 257 -0.93 -0.80 16.20
C THR A 257 -1.07 -0.88 14.69
N MET A 258 -2.30 -0.91 14.17
CA MET A 258 -2.53 -0.94 12.72
C MET A 258 -2.05 0.35 12.07
N GLY A 259 -1.44 0.23 10.89
CA GLY A 259 -1.04 1.34 10.05
C GLY A 259 0.43 1.71 10.20
N PHE A 260 0.74 3.00 10.13
CA PHE A 260 2.12 3.50 10.04
C PHE A 260 3.02 3.00 11.19
N HIS A 261 2.48 2.89 12.40
CA HIS A 261 3.21 2.46 13.60
C HIS A 261 3.17 0.96 13.87
N ALA A 262 2.72 0.15 12.91
CA ALA A 262 2.77 -1.30 13.04
C ALA A 262 4.19 -1.81 13.22
N VAL A 263 4.36 -2.77 14.10
CA VAL A 263 5.64 -3.43 14.35
C VAL A 263 5.61 -4.88 13.90
N LYS A 264 6.77 -5.36 13.42
CA LYS A 264 6.93 -6.75 13.01
C LYS A 264 6.91 -7.65 14.24
N PRO A 265 5.99 -8.62 14.32
CA PRO A 265 5.98 -9.59 15.41
C PRO A 265 7.06 -10.67 15.20
N GLN A 266 7.32 -11.48 16.23
CA GLN A 266 8.22 -12.63 16.12
C GLN A 266 7.66 -13.76 15.26
N LYS A 267 6.33 -13.86 15.15
CA LYS A 267 5.59 -14.81 14.33
C LYS A 267 4.52 -14.07 13.54
N ASP A 268 4.17 -14.60 12.37
CA ASP A 268 3.09 -14.05 11.55
C ASP A 268 1.76 -14.12 12.31
N ILE A 269 1.05 -13.00 12.41
CA ILE A 269 -0.14 -12.87 13.26
C ILE A 269 -1.20 -12.04 12.56
N GLU A 270 -2.46 -12.49 12.71
CA GLU A 270 -3.65 -11.72 12.38
C GLU A 270 -4.10 -10.91 13.59
N TYR A 271 -4.44 -9.64 13.35
CA TYR A 271 -4.92 -8.72 14.37
C TYR A 271 -6.30 -8.18 14.02
N PHE A 272 -7.13 -8.04 15.03
CA PHE A 272 -8.49 -7.54 14.93
C PHE A 272 -8.65 -6.27 15.75
N LEU A 273 -9.41 -5.34 15.23
CA LEU A 273 -9.73 -4.11 15.94
C LEU A 273 -11.10 -3.59 15.51
N THR A 274 -11.76 -2.86 16.40
CA THR A 274 -12.97 -2.11 16.08
C THR A 274 -12.56 -0.66 15.83
N VAL A 275 -12.81 -0.18 14.62
CA VAL A 275 -12.68 1.23 14.31
C VAL A 275 -14.07 1.85 14.42
N SER A 276 -14.20 2.93 15.19
CA SER A 276 -15.48 3.58 15.49
C SER A 276 -16.27 3.87 14.21
N LEU A 277 -17.53 3.43 14.21
CA LEU A 277 -18.51 3.59 13.13
C LEU A 277 -19.16 4.98 13.12
N VAL A 278 -18.48 6.03 13.57
CA VAL A 278 -19.09 7.36 13.60
C VAL A 278 -19.49 7.76 12.19
N ASN A 279 -20.78 7.97 12.01
CA ASN A 279 -21.35 8.50 10.78
C ASN A 279 -20.61 9.81 10.41
N PRO A 280 -20.08 9.96 9.19
CA PRO A 280 -19.37 11.17 8.78
C PRO A 280 -20.23 12.44 8.85
N PHE A 281 -21.55 12.30 8.99
CA PHE A 281 -22.50 13.40 9.13
C PHE A 281 -22.93 13.67 10.58
N SER A 282 -22.48 12.92 11.57
CA SER A 282 -22.77 13.20 12.97
C SER A 282 -21.51 13.73 13.66
N PHE A 283 -21.56 15.00 14.03
CA PHE A 283 -20.60 15.63 14.95
C PHE A 283 -20.85 15.10 16.38
N ILE A 284 -20.53 13.85 16.63
CA ILE A 284 -20.40 13.36 17.99
C ILE A 284 -18.91 13.33 18.28
N PRO A 285 -18.40 14.22 19.14
CA PRO A 285 -17.02 14.10 19.61
C PRO A 285 -16.91 12.75 20.31
N VAL A 286 -16.05 11.85 19.83
CA VAL A 286 -15.67 10.68 20.62
C VAL A 286 -14.70 11.21 21.67
N GLU A 287 -14.93 10.93 22.93
CA GLU A 287 -14.15 11.46 24.07
C GLU A 287 -12.63 11.13 23.98
N ASP A 288 -12.26 10.17 23.11
CA ASP A 288 -10.88 9.74 22.86
C ASP A 288 -10.19 10.41 21.65
N GLY A 289 -10.85 11.32 20.95
CA GLY A 289 -10.31 11.99 19.77
C GLY A 289 -10.20 11.11 18.51
N CYS A 290 -10.69 9.87 18.55
CA CYS A 290 -10.57 8.89 17.47
C CYS A 290 -11.70 8.92 16.43
N GLY A 291 -12.57 9.94 16.44
CA GLY A 291 -13.62 10.14 15.43
C GLY A 291 -13.04 10.31 14.01
N ILE A 292 -13.55 9.58 13.03
CA ILE A 292 -13.15 9.73 11.63
C ILE A 292 -13.89 10.94 11.04
N TYR A 293 -13.18 12.02 10.78
CA TYR A 293 -13.70 13.13 9.99
C TYR A 293 -13.42 12.85 8.51
N THR A 294 -14.46 12.73 7.70
CA THR A 294 -14.32 12.87 6.26
C THR A 294 -14.48 14.36 5.97
N SER A 295 -13.41 15.04 5.57
CA SER A 295 -13.54 16.33 4.90
C SER A 295 -14.32 16.11 3.61
N THR A 296 -15.40 16.85 3.45
CA THR A 296 -16.18 16.96 2.22
C THR A 296 -15.36 17.44 1.06
#